data_22563f93b3b9727ffe2b63e307a31bfa
#
_entry.id   22563f93b3b9727ffe2b63e307a31bfa
#
_cell.length_a   1.000
_cell.length_b   1.000
_cell.length_c   1.000
_cell.angle_alpha   90.00
_cell.angle_beta   90.00
_cell.angle_gamma   90.00
#
_symmetry.space_group_name_H-M   'P 1'
#
loop_
_entity.id
_entity.type
_entity.pdbx_description
1 polymer ?
#
loop_
_entity_poly.entity_id
_entity_poly.type
_entity_poly.pdbx_seq_one_letter_code
_entity_poly.pdbx_strand_id
1 'polypeptide(L)'
;MTFRVDAIDKNLSGAAGEHLVLSRLLSKGLLASQAPRGTRKADILVNPLDGGKPILIQVKTNVTSKSENISWPMQEKHEKVIDPDLFYCFVDINGNDSRVFVVPADIVAEVVKRTHENWLSTPGSKGQQHNETKMRQIRYVPSKYADFLEQNWMDKYLENWDQFQ
;
A
#
# COMPACT_ATOMS: atom_id res chain seq x y z
N MET A 1 -0.17 -31.88 -13.27
CA MET A 1 -0.89 -31.35 -12.08
C MET A 1 -1.10 -29.87 -12.31
N THR A 2 -2.31 -29.46 -12.62
CA THR A 2 -2.60 -28.05 -12.92
C THR A 2 -3.08 -27.40 -11.62
N PHE A 3 -2.27 -26.55 -10.99
CA PHE A 3 -2.72 -25.73 -9.88
C PHE A 3 -3.71 -24.69 -10.43
N ARG A 4 -5.00 -24.90 -10.22
CA ARG A 4 -5.99 -23.84 -10.41
C ARG A 4 -5.77 -22.81 -9.33
N VAL A 5 -5.41 -21.59 -9.72
CA VAL A 5 -5.43 -20.43 -8.85
C VAL A 5 -6.88 -19.90 -8.84
N ASP A 6 -7.78 -20.68 -8.25
CA ASP A 6 -9.09 -20.17 -7.87
C ASP A 6 -8.86 -19.32 -6.62
N ALA A 7 -9.20 -18.04 -6.66
CA ALA A 7 -9.15 -17.03 -5.60
C ALA A 7 -8.13 -17.34 -4.48
N ILE A 8 -6.92 -16.81 -4.60
CA ILE A 8 -5.88 -16.96 -3.55
C ILE A 8 -6.46 -16.48 -2.21
N ASP A 9 -6.34 -17.32 -1.18
CA ASP A 9 -6.70 -16.95 0.18
C ASP A 9 -6.01 -15.63 0.58
N LYS A 10 -6.75 -14.73 1.23
CA LYS A 10 -6.24 -13.40 1.62
C LYS A 10 -5.01 -13.47 2.52
N ASN A 11 -4.91 -14.51 3.36
CA ASN A 11 -3.75 -14.70 4.22
C ASN A 11 -2.53 -15.11 3.40
N LEU A 12 -2.71 -15.97 2.41
CA LEU A 12 -1.63 -16.38 1.50
C LEU A 12 -1.17 -15.22 0.63
N SER A 13 -2.09 -14.42 0.11
CA SER A 13 -1.73 -13.23 -0.69
C SER A 13 -1.01 -12.18 0.15
N GLY A 14 -1.44 -11.94 1.38
CA GLY A 14 -0.75 -11.06 2.33
C GLY A 14 0.67 -11.52 2.60
N ALA A 15 0.85 -12.79 2.97
CA ALA A 15 2.17 -13.38 3.22
C ALA A 15 3.07 -13.31 1.97
N ALA A 16 2.53 -13.60 0.78
CA ALA A 16 3.28 -13.51 -0.46
C ALA A 16 3.80 -12.09 -0.72
N GLY A 17 2.98 -11.06 -0.48
CA GLY A 17 3.39 -9.66 -0.60
C GLY A 17 4.47 -9.28 0.40
N GLU A 18 4.35 -9.68 1.67
CA GLU A 18 5.37 -9.45 2.69
C GLU A 18 6.71 -10.09 2.31
N HIS A 19 6.69 -11.35 1.86
CA HIS A 19 7.91 -12.03 1.43
C HIS A 19 8.52 -11.41 0.17
N LEU A 20 7.71 -10.92 -0.77
CA LEU A 20 8.21 -10.22 -1.95
C LEU A 20 8.95 -8.93 -1.54
N VAL A 21 8.32 -8.10 -0.69
CA VAL A 21 8.94 -6.87 -0.17
C VAL A 21 10.23 -7.19 0.58
N LEU A 22 10.21 -8.17 1.47
CA LEU A 22 11.39 -8.61 2.21
C LEU A 22 12.53 -9.05 1.28
N SER A 23 12.22 -9.84 0.26
CA SER A 23 13.19 -10.28 -0.77
C SER A 23 13.80 -9.10 -1.52
N ARG A 24 12.98 -8.09 -1.91
CA ARG A 24 13.47 -6.87 -2.57
C ARG A 24 14.44 -6.08 -1.70
N LEU A 25 14.10 -5.89 -0.42
CA LEU A 25 14.95 -5.17 0.54
C LEU A 25 16.30 -5.88 0.75
N LEU A 26 16.27 -7.18 1.02
CA LEU A 26 17.48 -7.98 1.22
C LEU A 26 18.37 -8.01 -0.03
N SER A 27 17.79 -8.12 -1.22
CA SER A 27 18.56 -8.11 -2.48
C SER A 27 19.27 -6.78 -2.76
N LYS A 28 18.83 -5.71 -2.11
CA LYS A 28 19.47 -4.38 -2.16
C LYS A 28 20.47 -4.15 -1.03
N GLY A 29 20.73 -5.17 -0.22
CA GLY A 29 21.68 -5.09 0.90
C GLY A 29 21.11 -4.39 2.15
N LEU A 30 19.79 -4.17 2.21
CA LEU A 30 19.15 -3.58 3.40
C LEU A 30 18.90 -4.67 4.45
N LEU A 31 19.26 -4.40 5.70
CA LEU A 31 19.02 -5.32 6.81
C LEU A 31 17.55 -5.31 7.21
N ALA A 32 16.76 -6.14 6.57
CA ALA A 32 15.32 -6.22 6.79
C ALA A 32 14.91 -7.55 7.42
N SER A 33 13.87 -7.51 8.23
CA SER A 33 13.27 -8.68 8.88
C SER A 33 11.75 -8.51 9.02
N GLN A 34 11.01 -9.61 9.11
CA GLN A 34 9.61 -9.55 9.49
C GLN A 34 9.47 -9.01 10.92
N ALA A 35 8.50 -8.15 11.13
CA ALA A 35 8.15 -7.67 12.46
C ALA A 35 7.52 -8.81 13.28
N PRO A 36 7.74 -8.85 14.60
CA PRO A 36 7.06 -9.80 15.47
C PRO A 36 5.53 -9.69 15.32
N ARG A 37 4.84 -10.83 15.38
CA ARG A 37 3.36 -10.85 15.31
C ARG A 37 2.78 -9.93 16.38
N GLY A 38 1.80 -9.11 15.97
CA GLY A 38 1.14 -8.16 16.85
C GLY A 38 1.89 -6.81 16.96
N THR A 39 3.00 -6.62 16.26
CA THR A 39 3.62 -5.30 16.12
C THR A 39 2.62 -4.35 15.46
N ARG A 40 2.31 -3.26 16.16
CA ARG A 40 1.41 -2.25 15.59
C ARG A 40 2.14 -1.49 14.49
N LYS A 41 1.45 -1.26 13.37
CA LYS A 41 1.90 -0.43 12.24
C LYS A 41 3.01 -1.01 11.35
N ALA A 42 3.57 -2.19 11.63
CA ALA A 42 4.64 -2.72 10.79
C ALA A 42 4.51 -4.23 10.55
N ASP A 43 4.74 -4.63 9.32
CA ASP A 43 4.90 -6.02 8.89
C ASP A 43 6.38 -6.36 8.70
N ILE A 44 7.20 -5.36 8.33
CA ILE A 44 8.64 -5.50 8.12
C ILE A 44 9.36 -4.33 8.82
N LEU A 45 10.53 -4.63 9.38
CA LEU A 45 11.47 -3.67 9.95
C LEU A 45 12.72 -3.64 9.08
N VAL A 46 13.17 -2.44 8.71
CA VAL A 46 14.47 -2.22 8.07
C VAL A 46 15.38 -1.54 9.10
N ASN A 47 16.44 -2.23 9.49
CA ASN A 47 17.36 -1.75 10.49
C ASN A 47 18.55 -1.06 9.82
N PRO A 48 18.84 0.20 10.16
CA PRO A 48 20.05 0.85 9.68
C PRO A 48 21.30 0.22 10.29
N LEU A 49 22.34 0.06 9.48
CA LEU A 49 23.59 -0.59 9.91
C LEU A 49 24.36 0.23 10.97
N ASP A 50 24.10 1.50 11.07
CA ASP A 50 24.72 2.44 12.01
C ASP A 50 24.03 2.51 13.38
N GLY A 51 22.97 1.69 13.60
CA GLY A 51 22.21 1.65 14.85
C GLY A 51 21.18 2.76 14.99
N GLY A 52 20.80 3.43 13.91
CA GLY A 52 19.72 4.41 13.88
C GLY A 52 18.34 3.80 14.14
N LYS A 53 17.29 4.62 14.02
CA LYS A 53 15.91 4.15 14.15
C LYS A 53 15.55 3.22 13.00
N PRO A 54 14.85 2.13 13.26
CA PRO A 54 14.35 1.26 12.20
C PRO A 54 13.27 1.97 11.38
N ILE A 55 13.29 1.74 10.08
CA ILE A 55 12.18 2.09 9.19
C ILE A 55 11.11 1.00 9.32
N LEU A 56 9.87 1.45 9.44
CA LEU A 56 8.70 0.61 9.57
C LEU A 56 8.03 0.46 8.19
N ILE A 57 7.70 -0.75 7.80
CA ILE A 57 6.99 -0.99 6.56
C ILE A 57 5.69 -1.74 6.84
N GLN A 58 4.58 -1.18 6.37
CA GLN A 58 3.30 -1.86 6.30
C GLN A 58 3.02 -2.30 4.87
N VAL A 59 2.77 -3.58 4.67
CA VAL A 59 2.51 -4.15 3.35
C VAL A 59 1.02 -4.25 3.09
N LYS A 60 0.59 -3.84 1.91
CA LYS A 60 -0.77 -4.00 1.39
C LYS A 60 -0.71 -4.71 0.05
N THR A 61 -1.24 -5.91 -0.01
CA THR A 61 -1.14 -6.76 -1.20
C THR A 61 -2.46 -6.84 -1.95
N ASN A 62 -2.39 -6.71 -3.25
CA ASN A 62 -3.45 -7.08 -4.18
C ASN A 62 -2.90 -8.12 -5.16
N VAL A 63 -3.70 -9.09 -5.50
CA VAL A 63 -3.39 -10.10 -6.52
C VAL A 63 -4.34 -9.86 -7.69
N THR A 64 -3.79 -9.35 -8.78
CA THR A 64 -4.59 -9.06 -9.98
C THR A 64 -4.15 -9.91 -11.15
N SER A 65 -5.11 -10.26 -11.97
CA SER A 65 -4.81 -11.04 -13.15
C SER A 65 -4.56 -10.22 -14.41
N LYS A 66 -4.82 -8.90 -14.43
CA LYS A 66 -4.58 -8.03 -15.63
C LYS A 66 -5.23 -6.63 -15.58
N SER A 67 -5.57 -6.05 -14.44
CA SER A 67 -6.27 -4.76 -14.42
C SER A 67 -5.31 -3.60 -14.16
N GLU A 68 -5.42 -2.54 -14.97
CA GLU A 68 -4.80 -1.24 -14.67
C GLU A 68 -5.48 -0.53 -13.48
N ASN A 69 -6.70 -0.94 -13.12
CA ASN A 69 -7.49 -0.40 -12.02
C ASN A 69 -7.20 -1.10 -10.68
N ILE A 70 -5.92 -1.18 -10.31
CA ILE A 70 -5.52 -1.80 -9.06
C ILE A 70 -5.85 -0.88 -7.89
N SER A 71 -6.36 -1.47 -6.82
CA SER A 71 -6.66 -0.75 -5.59
C SER A 71 -6.35 -1.58 -4.35
N TRP A 72 -6.03 -0.89 -3.26
CA TRP A 72 -5.78 -1.50 -1.97
C TRP A 72 -6.76 -0.95 -0.94
N PRO A 73 -7.48 -1.83 -0.23
CA PRO A 73 -8.39 -1.42 0.84
C PRO A 73 -7.62 -0.76 1.98
N MET A 74 -8.13 0.37 2.44
CA MET A 74 -7.64 1.11 3.57
C MET A 74 -8.77 1.33 4.58
N GLN A 75 -8.48 1.94 5.70
CA GLN A 75 -9.44 2.27 6.76
C GLN A 75 -9.24 3.70 7.24
N GLU A 76 -10.26 4.28 7.86
CA GLU A 76 -10.25 5.62 8.48
C GLU A 76 -9.00 5.86 9.35
N LYS A 77 -8.56 4.85 10.11
CA LYS A 77 -7.37 4.99 10.97
C LYS A 77 -6.10 5.41 10.22
N HIS A 78 -6.00 5.09 8.91
CA HIS A 78 -4.82 5.42 8.11
C HIS A 78 -4.74 6.91 7.74
N GLU A 79 -5.84 7.66 7.84
CA GLU A 79 -5.87 9.11 7.63
C GLU A 79 -5.04 9.89 8.67
N LYS A 80 -4.79 9.28 9.82
CA LYS A 80 -4.14 9.91 10.99
C LYS A 80 -2.73 9.38 11.23
N VAL A 81 -2.26 8.46 10.39
CA VAL A 81 -0.92 7.88 10.56
C VAL A 81 0.10 8.77 9.88
N ILE A 82 0.67 9.70 10.65
CA ILE A 82 1.76 10.58 10.24
C ILE A 82 2.99 10.15 11.03
N ASP A 83 3.86 9.38 10.39
CA ASP A 83 5.07 8.84 11.00
C ASP A 83 6.17 8.87 9.93
N PRO A 84 7.22 9.71 10.11
CA PRO A 84 8.27 9.87 9.09
C PRO A 84 9.10 8.60 8.87
N ASP A 85 9.07 7.69 9.83
CA ASP A 85 9.80 6.42 9.76
C ASP A 85 8.92 5.27 9.22
N LEU A 86 7.66 5.54 8.84
CA LEU A 86 6.73 4.55 8.30
C LEU A 86 6.48 4.72 6.80
N PHE A 87 6.58 3.62 6.08
CA PHE A 87 6.24 3.51 4.67
C PHE A 87 5.19 2.43 4.45
N TYR A 88 4.34 2.64 3.45
CA TYR A 88 3.46 1.60 2.93
C TYR A 88 4.06 1.02 1.66
N CYS A 89 4.16 -0.30 1.59
CA CYS A 89 4.46 -1.01 0.37
C CYS A 89 3.17 -1.56 -0.23
N PHE A 90 2.68 -0.91 -1.27
CA PHE A 90 1.52 -1.39 -2.04
C PHE A 90 2.01 -2.37 -3.08
N VAL A 91 1.66 -3.63 -2.88
CA VAL A 91 2.11 -4.76 -3.71
C VAL A 91 1.01 -5.17 -4.68
N ASP A 92 1.35 -5.21 -5.95
CA ASP A 92 0.56 -5.80 -7.02
C ASP A 92 1.22 -7.09 -7.47
N ILE A 93 0.65 -8.23 -7.08
CA ILE A 93 1.14 -9.53 -7.51
C ILE A 93 0.48 -9.88 -8.85
N ASN A 94 1.26 -9.81 -9.92
CA ASN A 94 0.84 -10.15 -11.27
C ASN A 94 1.85 -11.13 -11.91
N GLY A 95 1.81 -12.37 -11.48
CA GLY A 95 2.74 -13.38 -11.97
C GLY A 95 4.21 -12.96 -11.81
N ASN A 96 4.97 -12.94 -12.89
CA ASN A 96 6.38 -12.56 -12.89
C ASN A 96 6.63 -11.05 -12.88
N ASP A 97 5.60 -10.24 -13.16
CA ASP A 97 5.70 -8.79 -13.30
C ASP A 97 5.18 -8.04 -12.05
N SER A 98 5.33 -8.67 -10.88
CA SER A 98 4.88 -8.09 -9.62
C SER A 98 5.59 -6.76 -9.33
N ARG A 99 4.81 -5.75 -8.91
CA ARG A 99 5.25 -4.38 -8.64
C ARG A 99 5.10 -4.03 -7.17
N VAL A 100 6.01 -3.20 -6.66
CA VAL A 100 5.94 -2.67 -5.30
C VAL A 100 6.06 -1.15 -5.35
N PHE A 101 5.07 -0.46 -4.82
CA PHE A 101 5.08 1.01 -4.69
C PHE A 101 5.38 1.37 -3.24
N VAL A 102 6.49 2.07 -3.01
CA VAL A 102 7.01 2.43 -1.68
C VAL A 102 6.58 3.86 -1.36
N VAL A 103 5.49 4.02 -0.63
CA VAL A 103 4.84 5.32 -0.40
C VAL A 103 4.98 5.75 1.06
N PRO A 104 5.49 6.97 1.34
CA PRO A 104 5.55 7.50 2.72
C PRO A 104 4.17 7.58 3.39
N ALA A 105 4.11 7.36 4.69
CA ALA A 105 2.86 7.29 5.43
C ALA A 105 2.05 8.58 5.41
N ASP A 106 2.70 9.74 5.43
CA ASP A 106 2.06 11.05 5.35
C ASP A 106 1.34 11.27 4.02
N ILE A 107 1.96 10.85 2.91
CA ILE A 107 1.34 10.87 1.57
C ILE A 107 0.11 9.96 1.53
N VAL A 108 0.23 8.76 2.09
CA VAL A 108 -0.91 7.82 2.17
C VAL A 108 -2.05 8.42 2.98
N ALA A 109 -1.75 9.01 4.15
CA ALA A 109 -2.74 9.65 5.01
C ALA A 109 -3.48 10.78 4.29
N GLU A 110 -2.75 11.64 3.60
CA GLU A 110 -3.33 12.75 2.81
C GLU A 110 -4.23 12.23 1.68
N VAL A 111 -3.73 11.31 0.87
CA VAL A 111 -4.48 10.77 -0.28
C VAL A 111 -5.76 10.09 0.18
N VAL A 112 -5.68 9.25 1.20
CA VAL A 112 -6.83 8.51 1.73
C VAL A 112 -7.88 9.46 2.29
N LYS A 113 -7.47 10.46 3.07
CA LYS A 113 -8.34 11.47 3.68
C LYS A 113 -9.04 12.32 2.63
N ARG A 114 -8.28 12.98 1.76
CA ARG A 114 -8.83 13.89 0.74
C ARG A 114 -9.75 13.18 -0.24
N THR A 115 -9.40 11.98 -0.67
CA THR A 115 -10.26 11.18 -1.55
C THR A 115 -11.61 10.87 -0.89
N HIS A 116 -11.61 10.57 0.41
CA HIS A 116 -12.83 10.29 1.15
C HIS A 116 -13.67 11.54 1.38
N GLU A 117 -13.07 12.67 1.75
CA GLU A 117 -13.74 13.97 1.90
C GLU A 117 -14.43 14.39 0.59
N ASN A 118 -13.73 14.25 -0.54
CA ASN A 118 -14.29 14.53 -1.85
C ASN A 118 -15.46 13.58 -2.20
N TRP A 119 -15.32 12.30 -1.84
CA TRP A 119 -16.39 11.32 -2.03
C TRP A 119 -17.63 11.68 -1.20
N LEU A 120 -17.48 12.05 0.07
CA LEU A 120 -18.59 12.45 0.95
C LEU A 120 -19.30 13.70 0.45
N SER A 121 -18.56 14.69 -0.04
CA SER A 121 -19.10 15.96 -0.53
C SER A 121 -19.73 15.89 -1.92
N THR A 122 -19.45 14.82 -2.68
CA THR A 122 -19.96 14.64 -4.05
C THR A 122 -21.20 13.75 -4.03
N PRO A 123 -22.37 14.22 -4.48
CA PRO A 123 -23.56 13.37 -4.54
C PRO A 123 -23.34 12.13 -5.42
N GLY A 124 -23.98 11.04 -5.07
CA GLY A 124 -24.01 9.83 -5.88
C GLY A 124 -24.73 10.03 -7.22
N SER A 125 -24.66 9.04 -8.10
CA SER A 125 -25.20 9.13 -9.47
C SER A 125 -26.70 9.42 -9.55
N LYS A 126 -27.45 9.20 -8.48
CA LYS A 126 -28.88 9.51 -8.37
C LYS A 126 -29.16 10.72 -7.49
N GLY A 127 -28.15 11.55 -7.19
CA GLY A 127 -28.25 12.74 -6.35
C GLY A 127 -28.32 12.45 -4.85
N GLN A 128 -28.23 11.19 -4.41
CA GLN A 128 -28.21 10.82 -3.00
C GLN A 128 -26.90 11.22 -2.33
N GLN A 129 -26.96 11.61 -1.06
CA GLN A 129 -25.77 11.82 -0.26
C GLN A 129 -25.10 10.51 0.15
N HIS A 130 -23.77 10.51 0.19
CA HIS A 130 -23.02 9.37 0.73
C HIS A 130 -23.05 9.38 2.25
N ASN A 131 -23.19 8.20 2.83
CA ASN A 131 -23.10 8.03 4.28
C ASN A 131 -21.64 7.79 4.70
N GLU A 132 -21.25 8.33 5.85
CA GLU A 132 -19.92 8.07 6.43
C GLU A 132 -19.68 6.56 6.61
N THR A 133 -18.48 6.11 6.25
CA THR A 133 -18.04 4.73 6.44
C THR A 133 -16.60 4.71 6.93
N LYS A 134 -16.18 3.60 7.55
CA LYS A 134 -14.78 3.39 7.95
C LYS A 134 -13.91 2.88 6.82
N MET A 135 -14.51 2.56 5.68
CA MET A 135 -13.78 2.06 4.52
C MET A 135 -13.09 3.19 3.77
N ARG A 136 -11.86 2.95 3.38
CA ARG A 136 -11.04 3.82 2.55
C ARG A 136 -10.40 2.99 1.45
N GLN A 137 -9.82 3.65 0.46
CA GLN A 137 -9.15 2.98 -0.64
C GLN A 137 -8.03 3.85 -1.19
N ILE A 138 -6.96 3.20 -1.59
CA ILE A 138 -5.92 3.81 -2.43
C ILE A 138 -5.92 3.12 -3.79
N ARG A 139 -5.67 3.87 -4.86
CA ARG A 139 -5.72 3.36 -6.24
C ARG A 139 -4.48 3.75 -7.02
N TYR A 140 -4.02 2.85 -7.88
CA TYR A 140 -2.98 3.16 -8.86
C TYR A 140 -3.47 4.22 -9.85
N VAL A 141 -4.58 3.99 -10.53
CA VAL A 141 -5.26 5.00 -11.34
C VAL A 141 -6.25 5.76 -10.45
N PRO A 142 -6.09 7.07 -10.28
CA PRO A 142 -6.95 7.87 -9.43
C PRO A 142 -8.43 7.78 -9.83
N SER A 143 -9.32 7.72 -8.86
CA SER A 143 -10.75 7.87 -9.10
C SER A 143 -11.12 9.34 -9.32
N LYS A 144 -12.32 9.60 -9.81
CA LYS A 144 -12.85 10.97 -9.94
C LYS A 144 -12.86 11.77 -8.62
N TYR A 145 -12.78 11.11 -7.48
CA TYR A 145 -12.72 11.75 -6.16
C TYR A 145 -11.28 12.08 -5.71
N ALA A 146 -10.31 11.62 -6.47
CA ALA A 146 -8.89 11.90 -6.28
C ALA A 146 -8.34 12.73 -7.46
N ASP A 147 -9.10 13.71 -7.92
CA ASP A 147 -8.79 14.61 -9.04
C ASP A 147 -7.58 15.53 -8.78
N PHE A 148 -7.15 15.62 -7.53
CA PHE A 148 -5.92 16.32 -7.14
C PHE A 148 -4.64 15.50 -7.41
N LEU A 149 -4.76 14.24 -7.85
CA LEU A 149 -3.64 13.38 -8.22
C LEU A 149 -3.49 13.30 -9.74
N GLU A 150 -2.25 13.23 -10.21
CA GLU A 150 -1.95 12.90 -11.59
C GLU A 150 -2.25 11.43 -11.88
N GLN A 151 -2.53 11.09 -13.15
CA GLN A 151 -2.89 9.72 -13.54
C GLN A 151 -1.81 8.67 -13.21
N ASN A 152 -0.55 9.09 -13.20
CA ASN A 152 0.63 8.27 -12.90
C ASN A 152 1.28 8.61 -11.55
N TRP A 153 0.51 9.13 -10.61
CA TRP A 153 1.01 9.63 -9.32
C TRP A 153 1.84 8.62 -8.51
N MET A 154 1.58 7.33 -8.68
CA MET A 154 2.32 6.26 -7.99
C MET A 154 3.64 5.88 -8.68
N ASP A 155 3.86 6.23 -9.94
CA ASP A 155 5.04 5.77 -10.70
C ASP A 155 6.36 6.19 -10.06
N LYS A 156 6.42 7.38 -9.45
CA LYS A 156 7.61 7.85 -8.72
C LYS A 156 7.94 7.02 -7.47
N TYR A 157 7.00 6.22 -7.00
CA TYR A 157 7.17 5.32 -5.85
C TYR A 157 7.46 3.88 -6.26
N LEU A 158 7.42 3.56 -7.56
CA LEU A 158 7.67 2.21 -8.06
C LEU A 158 9.10 1.79 -7.76
N GLU A 159 9.25 0.72 -6.96
CA GLU A 159 10.54 0.16 -6.53
C GLU A 159 11.52 1.24 -6.00
N ASN A 160 11.01 2.32 -5.45
CA ASN A 160 11.79 3.45 -4.95
C ASN A 160 12.27 3.19 -3.52
N TRP A 161 13.29 2.37 -3.39
CA TRP A 161 13.95 2.02 -2.13
C TRP A 161 15.01 3.02 -1.69
N ASP A 162 15.38 3.97 -2.55
CA ASP A 162 16.41 4.99 -2.26
C ASP A 162 15.99 5.93 -1.12
N GLN A 163 14.69 5.93 -0.79
CA GLN A 163 14.14 6.68 0.35
C GLN A 163 14.65 6.16 1.72
N PHE A 164 15.31 5.00 1.74
CA PHE A 164 15.79 4.34 2.96
C PHE A 164 17.29 4.51 3.20
N GLN A 165 17.95 5.31 2.35
CA GLN A 165 19.39 5.58 2.43
C GLN A 165 19.70 6.93 3.09
#